data_47f2f6afbd70631bfa452d89a4f31d34
#
_entry.id   47f2f6afbd70631bfa452d89a4f31d34
#
_cell.length_a   1.000
_cell.length_b   1.000
_cell.length_c   1.000
_cell.angle_alpha   90.00
_cell.angle_beta   90.00
_cell.angle_gamma   90.00
#
_symmetry.space_group_name_H-M   'P 1'
#
loop_
_entity.id
_entity.type
_entity.pdbx_description
1 polymer ?
#
loop_
_entity_poly.entity_id
_entity_poly.type
_entity_poly.pdbx_seq_one_letter_code
_entity_poly.pdbx_strand_id
1 'polypeptide(L)'
;MEEKKAIVFDIGRFRNTDGPGIRTILFFKGCPLRCLWCSNPFGFSPAPQLAVNPVKCTGCGKCVPVCPQGSNTLVPGEKIQVDFSACQGCGACVPVCPGGARMITGRAYTARELYREAAKDAAFYRKGGGGVTLSGGEVLLQWEVASETLRLCRTNYINTCIETSAFAPWAHLWQVAQYCHTVFVDLKHMDSEKHREQTGVPNELILENIRMLCQALPQRGGRVIVRLPLIPGCNDGAEDVAAAARFVGSLPNRPEMNLLPYHNLGESKYGMIGETCALSGLESRKGRDPKLLALQELCQRCAPDNRVSLGGDAIALE
;
A
#
# COMPACT_ATOMS: atom_id res chain seq x y z
N MET A 1 11.43 -27.27 -11.16
CA MET A 1 10.36 -26.59 -10.37
C MET A 1 10.02 -25.30 -11.06
N GLU A 2 8.74 -25.05 -11.27
CA GLU A 2 8.27 -23.78 -11.86
C GLU A 2 8.61 -22.62 -10.91
N GLU A 3 9.17 -21.53 -11.45
CA GLU A 3 9.54 -20.36 -10.66
C GLU A 3 8.27 -19.67 -10.14
N LYS A 4 8.17 -19.43 -8.82
CA LYS A 4 7.02 -18.77 -8.21
C LYS A 4 6.86 -17.36 -8.77
N LYS A 5 5.61 -16.94 -8.99
CA LYS A 5 5.26 -15.63 -9.49
C LYS A 5 4.39 -14.88 -8.51
N ALA A 6 4.58 -13.58 -8.43
CA ALA A 6 3.70 -12.65 -7.71
C ALA A 6 2.87 -11.84 -8.70
N ILE A 7 1.68 -11.45 -8.29
CA ILE A 7 0.83 -10.54 -9.05
C ILE A 7 1.09 -9.10 -8.57
N VAL A 8 1.52 -8.26 -9.51
CA VAL A 8 1.79 -6.83 -9.28
C VAL A 8 0.86 -6.01 -10.16
N PHE A 9 0.17 -5.01 -9.59
CA PHE A 9 -0.81 -4.24 -10.34
C PHE A 9 -0.27 -2.93 -10.92
N ASP A 10 0.83 -2.42 -10.34
CA ASP A 10 1.49 -1.22 -10.84
C ASP A 10 2.99 -1.20 -10.49
N ILE A 11 3.77 -0.50 -11.29
CA ILE A 11 5.18 -0.20 -11.05
C ILE A 11 5.34 1.31 -11.13
N GLY A 12 5.29 1.96 -9.98
CA GLY A 12 5.41 3.42 -9.85
C GLY A 12 6.87 3.86 -9.81
N ARG A 13 7.31 4.59 -10.85
CA ARG A 13 8.69 5.09 -10.92
C ARG A 13 8.79 6.52 -10.39
N PHE A 14 10.00 6.91 -9.99
CA PHE A 14 10.34 8.27 -9.56
C PHE A 14 9.47 8.77 -8.40
N ARG A 15 9.16 7.88 -7.44
CA ARG A 15 8.44 8.26 -6.22
C ARG A 15 9.42 8.76 -5.16
N ASN A 16 8.97 9.74 -4.36
CA ASN A 16 9.76 10.36 -3.28
C ASN A 16 9.04 10.40 -1.93
N THR A 17 7.89 9.72 -1.82
CA THR A 17 7.04 9.72 -0.60
C THR A 17 7.06 8.40 0.16
N ASP A 18 7.60 7.34 -0.42
CA ASP A 18 7.45 5.97 0.08
C ASP A 18 8.81 5.35 0.48
N GLY A 19 9.64 6.17 1.10
CA GLY A 19 10.99 5.84 1.57
C GLY A 19 12.02 6.88 1.15
N PRO A 20 13.30 6.72 1.59
CA PRO A 20 14.35 7.69 1.33
C PRO A 20 14.70 7.76 -0.16
N GLY A 21 14.94 8.98 -0.63
CA GLY A 21 15.37 9.27 -2.00
C GLY A 21 14.33 8.94 -3.07
N ILE A 22 14.77 8.91 -4.32
CA ILE A 22 13.92 8.55 -5.47
C ILE A 22 13.77 7.03 -5.50
N ARG A 23 12.51 6.54 -5.62
CA ARG A 23 12.20 5.11 -5.53
C ARG A 23 11.37 4.59 -6.69
N THR A 24 11.53 3.31 -6.96
CA THR A 24 10.56 2.53 -7.73
C THR A 24 9.72 1.73 -6.76
N ILE A 25 8.40 1.88 -6.85
CA ILE A 25 7.45 1.15 -6.01
C ILE A 25 6.85 0.00 -6.84
N LEU A 26 6.89 -1.20 -6.28
CA LEU A 26 6.23 -2.37 -6.84
C LEU A 26 4.96 -2.64 -6.03
N PHE A 27 3.79 -2.46 -6.66
CA PHE A 27 2.49 -2.58 -5.99
C PHE A 27 1.92 -3.99 -6.15
N PHE A 28 2.02 -4.79 -5.11
CA PHE A 28 1.52 -6.17 -5.05
C PHE A 28 0.00 -6.24 -4.93
N LYS A 29 -0.62 -7.28 -5.49
CA LYS A 29 -2.05 -7.56 -5.34
C LYS A 29 -2.34 -8.52 -4.19
N GLY A 30 -3.58 -8.43 -3.71
CA GLY A 30 -4.07 -9.16 -2.54
C GLY A 30 -3.83 -8.37 -1.25
N CYS A 31 -4.90 -8.21 -0.47
CA CYS A 31 -4.82 -7.66 0.87
C CYS A 31 -5.84 -8.36 1.76
N PRO A 32 -5.48 -8.80 2.97
CA PRO A 32 -6.45 -9.37 3.91
C PRO A 32 -7.31 -8.30 4.57
N LEU A 33 -6.88 -7.02 4.52
CA LEU A 33 -7.62 -5.91 5.09
C LEU A 33 -8.59 -5.29 4.07
N ARG A 34 -9.64 -4.64 4.58
CA ARG A 34 -10.63 -3.84 3.85
C ARG A 34 -10.78 -2.46 4.50
N CYS A 35 -9.65 -1.76 4.64
CA CYS A 35 -9.65 -0.43 5.27
C CYS A 35 -10.62 0.51 4.56
N LEU A 36 -11.47 1.21 5.32
CA LEU A 36 -12.46 2.14 4.79
C LEU A 36 -11.84 3.28 3.95
N TRP A 37 -10.58 3.62 4.25
CA TRP A 37 -9.78 4.68 3.58
C TRP A 37 -8.72 4.16 2.62
N CYS A 38 -8.86 2.95 2.09
CA CYS A 38 -7.79 2.36 1.28
C CYS A 38 -7.48 3.21 0.04
N SER A 39 -6.22 3.62 -0.11
CA SER A 39 -5.75 4.41 -1.27
C SER A 39 -5.48 3.54 -2.51
N ASN A 40 -5.40 2.22 -2.34
CA ASN A 40 -5.03 1.27 -3.38
C ASN A 40 -6.02 0.10 -3.53
N PRO A 41 -7.32 0.36 -3.85
CA PRO A 41 -8.33 -0.69 -3.95
C PRO A 41 -8.02 -1.72 -5.06
N PHE A 42 -7.18 -1.40 -6.04
CA PHE A 42 -6.65 -2.36 -7.01
C PHE A 42 -5.86 -3.51 -6.34
N GLY A 43 -5.38 -3.31 -5.12
CA GLY A 43 -4.74 -4.31 -4.28
C GLY A 43 -5.70 -5.26 -3.56
N PHE A 44 -7.01 -5.08 -3.58
CA PHE A 44 -7.94 -5.92 -2.83
C PHE A 44 -7.95 -7.37 -3.29
N SER A 45 -8.14 -7.59 -4.59
CA SER A 45 -8.14 -8.94 -5.18
C SER A 45 -6.72 -9.46 -5.34
N PRO A 46 -6.42 -10.72 -5.01
CA PRO A 46 -5.13 -11.34 -5.31
C PRO A 46 -4.96 -11.69 -6.79
N ALA A 47 -6.06 -11.80 -7.54
CA ALA A 47 -6.05 -12.15 -8.97
C ALA A 47 -6.04 -10.91 -9.87
N PRO A 48 -5.55 -11.02 -11.11
CA PRO A 48 -5.77 -9.99 -12.13
C PRO A 48 -7.26 -9.70 -12.30
N GLN A 49 -7.62 -8.42 -12.46
CA GLN A 49 -9.01 -7.99 -12.62
C GLN A 49 -9.14 -6.85 -13.61
N LEU A 50 -10.32 -6.75 -14.23
CA LEU A 50 -10.65 -5.62 -15.09
C LEU A 50 -10.79 -4.34 -14.26
N ALA A 51 -10.21 -3.24 -14.76
CA ALA A 51 -10.52 -1.89 -14.34
C ALA A 51 -11.03 -1.08 -15.54
N VAL A 52 -12.06 -0.27 -15.31
CA VAL A 52 -12.69 0.56 -16.36
C VAL A 52 -12.67 2.01 -15.93
N ASN A 53 -11.94 2.84 -16.68
CA ASN A 53 -11.95 4.28 -16.46
C ASN A 53 -13.23 4.89 -17.08
N PRO A 54 -14.18 5.37 -16.27
CA PRO A 54 -15.44 5.88 -16.78
C PRO A 54 -15.28 7.19 -17.57
N VAL A 55 -14.23 7.97 -17.30
CA VAL A 55 -13.96 9.22 -18.02
C VAL A 55 -13.55 8.95 -19.47
N LYS A 56 -12.79 7.87 -19.72
CA LYS A 56 -12.32 7.48 -21.05
C LYS A 56 -13.36 6.67 -21.86
N CYS A 57 -14.42 6.17 -21.20
CA CYS A 57 -15.42 5.37 -21.88
C CYS A 57 -16.34 6.26 -22.73
N THR A 58 -16.42 5.97 -24.03
CA THR A 58 -17.27 6.70 -25.01
C THR A 58 -18.61 6.03 -25.26
N GLY A 59 -18.94 4.90 -24.61
CA GLY A 59 -20.18 4.16 -24.86
C GLY A 59 -20.25 3.44 -26.20
N CYS A 60 -19.13 3.23 -26.92
CA CYS A 60 -19.11 2.71 -28.30
C CYS A 60 -19.57 1.24 -28.46
N GLY A 61 -19.81 0.49 -27.40
CA GLY A 61 -20.33 -0.89 -27.39
C GLY A 61 -19.37 -1.99 -27.85
N LYS A 62 -18.16 -1.70 -28.38
CA LYS A 62 -17.25 -2.70 -28.96
C LYS A 62 -16.82 -3.81 -27.98
N CYS A 63 -16.86 -3.54 -26.69
CA CYS A 63 -16.51 -4.52 -25.63
C CYS A 63 -17.64 -5.51 -25.32
N VAL A 64 -18.88 -5.26 -25.78
CA VAL A 64 -20.03 -6.13 -25.50
C VAL A 64 -19.90 -7.47 -26.23
N PRO A 65 -19.76 -7.53 -27.57
CA PRO A 65 -19.77 -8.79 -28.30
C PRO A 65 -18.53 -9.68 -28.06
N VAL A 66 -17.44 -9.10 -27.52
CA VAL A 66 -16.19 -9.84 -27.27
C VAL A 66 -16.11 -10.40 -25.85
N CYS A 67 -17.09 -10.08 -24.98
CA CYS A 67 -17.07 -10.58 -23.61
C CYS A 67 -17.63 -12.00 -23.52
N PRO A 68 -16.80 -13.02 -23.18
CA PRO A 68 -17.27 -14.40 -23.11
C PRO A 68 -18.26 -14.65 -21.96
N GLN A 69 -18.26 -13.77 -20.95
CA GLN A 69 -19.14 -13.85 -19.76
C GLN A 69 -20.39 -12.96 -19.90
N GLY A 70 -20.53 -12.21 -20.98
CA GLY A 70 -21.64 -11.27 -21.12
C GLY A 70 -21.68 -10.12 -20.08
N SER A 71 -20.58 -9.88 -19.36
CA SER A 71 -20.54 -8.92 -18.26
C SER A 71 -20.57 -7.45 -18.68
N ASN A 72 -20.57 -7.16 -19.99
CA ASN A 72 -20.66 -5.78 -20.51
C ASN A 72 -22.04 -5.53 -21.12
N THR A 73 -22.71 -4.46 -20.70
CA THR A 73 -24.02 -4.08 -21.23
C THR A 73 -23.97 -2.65 -21.79
N LEU A 74 -24.47 -2.46 -23.01
CA LEU A 74 -24.67 -1.15 -23.62
C LEU A 74 -26.07 -0.65 -23.24
N VAL A 75 -26.13 0.46 -22.53
CA VAL A 75 -27.38 1.19 -22.29
C VAL A 75 -27.41 2.38 -23.22
N PRO A 76 -28.47 2.54 -24.05
CA PRO A 76 -28.54 3.65 -25.01
C PRO A 76 -28.42 5.02 -24.29
N GLY A 77 -27.51 5.85 -24.79
CA GLY A 77 -27.26 7.18 -24.21
C GLY A 77 -26.33 7.19 -22.97
N GLU A 78 -25.88 6.02 -22.50
CA GLU A 78 -25.03 5.89 -21.35
C GLU A 78 -23.65 5.29 -21.70
N LYS A 79 -22.78 5.24 -20.70
CA LYS A 79 -21.53 4.49 -20.74
C LYS A 79 -21.80 2.99 -20.54
N ILE A 80 -20.85 2.17 -21.01
CA ILE A 80 -20.97 0.73 -20.82
C ILE A 80 -21.01 0.39 -19.32
N GLN A 81 -22.06 -0.30 -18.91
CA GLN A 81 -22.16 -0.90 -17.60
C GLN A 81 -21.42 -2.23 -17.56
N VAL A 82 -20.78 -2.52 -16.43
CA VAL A 82 -20.01 -3.75 -16.23
C VAL A 82 -20.53 -4.45 -14.99
N ASP A 83 -20.95 -5.69 -15.17
CA ASP A 83 -21.16 -6.60 -14.05
C ASP A 83 -19.80 -7.17 -13.63
N PHE A 84 -19.20 -6.56 -12.61
CA PHE A 84 -17.89 -7.01 -12.07
C PHE A 84 -17.98 -8.35 -11.34
N SER A 85 -19.18 -8.78 -10.92
CA SER A 85 -19.36 -10.08 -10.27
C SER A 85 -19.26 -11.24 -11.25
N ALA A 86 -19.71 -11.03 -12.49
CA ALA A 86 -19.60 -11.99 -13.58
C ALA A 86 -18.26 -11.90 -14.33
N CYS A 87 -17.52 -10.81 -14.18
CA CYS A 87 -16.28 -10.56 -14.91
C CYS A 87 -15.11 -11.40 -14.39
N GLN A 88 -14.54 -12.25 -15.24
CA GLN A 88 -13.38 -13.09 -14.92
C GLN A 88 -12.01 -12.42 -15.18
N GLY A 89 -11.97 -11.15 -15.57
CA GLY A 89 -10.72 -10.45 -15.82
C GLY A 89 -9.91 -11.00 -17.01
N CYS A 90 -10.55 -11.65 -17.99
CA CYS A 90 -9.87 -12.30 -19.13
C CYS A 90 -9.17 -11.33 -20.09
N GLY A 91 -9.53 -10.02 -20.06
CA GLY A 91 -8.89 -8.99 -20.86
C GLY A 91 -9.36 -8.89 -22.32
N ALA A 92 -10.27 -9.73 -22.83
CA ALA A 92 -10.72 -9.71 -24.23
C ALA A 92 -11.26 -8.33 -24.66
N CYS A 93 -11.85 -7.58 -23.74
CA CYS A 93 -12.41 -6.25 -23.99
C CYS A 93 -11.35 -5.12 -24.03
N VAL A 94 -10.08 -5.39 -23.64
CA VAL A 94 -9.03 -4.38 -23.60
C VAL A 94 -8.57 -3.94 -24.98
N PRO A 95 -8.14 -4.84 -25.90
CA PRO A 95 -7.61 -4.46 -27.20
C PRO A 95 -8.65 -3.83 -28.13
N VAL A 96 -9.96 -4.08 -27.89
CA VAL A 96 -11.04 -3.53 -28.73
C VAL A 96 -11.54 -2.18 -28.23
N CYS A 97 -11.02 -1.67 -27.13
CA CYS A 97 -11.45 -0.39 -26.56
C CYS A 97 -10.71 0.80 -27.20
N PRO A 98 -11.31 1.58 -28.10
CA PRO A 98 -10.60 2.64 -28.82
C PRO A 98 -10.20 3.81 -27.91
N GLY A 99 -10.95 4.06 -26.83
CA GLY A 99 -10.67 5.10 -25.85
C GLY A 99 -9.65 4.69 -24.78
N GLY A 100 -9.15 3.43 -24.81
CA GLY A 100 -8.25 2.92 -23.76
C GLY A 100 -8.87 2.98 -22.36
N ALA A 101 -10.21 2.87 -22.28
CA ALA A 101 -10.92 2.93 -21.00
C ALA A 101 -10.78 1.66 -20.16
N ARG A 102 -10.33 0.57 -20.75
CA ARG A 102 -10.25 -0.77 -20.13
C ARG A 102 -8.83 -1.21 -19.95
N MET A 103 -8.51 -1.77 -18.80
CA MET A 103 -7.19 -2.32 -18.50
C MET A 103 -7.34 -3.52 -17.56
N ILE A 104 -6.42 -4.47 -17.65
CA ILE A 104 -6.26 -5.48 -16.61
C ILE A 104 -5.27 -4.98 -15.57
N THR A 105 -5.71 -4.89 -14.32
CA THR A 105 -4.86 -4.60 -13.18
C THR A 105 -4.32 -5.91 -12.63
N GLY A 106 -3.01 -6.05 -12.63
CA GLY A 106 -2.34 -7.25 -12.16
C GLY A 106 -1.71 -8.07 -13.29
N ARG A 107 -0.40 -8.23 -13.18
CA ARG A 107 0.42 -9.06 -14.06
C ARG A 107 1.34 -9.93 -13.19
N ALA A 108 1.53 -11.17 -13.62
CA ALA A 108 2.43 -12.10 -12.95
C ALA A 108 3.90 -11.79 -13.28
N TYR A 109 4.73 -11.76 -12.23
CA TYR A 109 6.18 -11.54 -12.31
C TYR A 109 6.91 -12.54 -11.43
N THR A 110 8.04 -13.03 -11.90
CA THR A 110 9.02 -13.71 -11.05
C THR A 110 9.82 -12.69 -10.24
N ALA A 111 10.50 -13.13 -9.19
CA ALA A 111 11.37 -12.24 -8.39
C ALA A 111 12.49 -11.61 -9.25
N ARG A 112 13.03 -12.34 -10.21
CA ARG A 112 14.06 -11.84 -11.13
C ARG A 112 13.53 -10.76 -12.07
N GLU A 113 12.28 -10.91 -12.55
CA GLU A 113 11.64 -9.89 -13.38
C GLU A 113 11.40 -8.63 -12.57
N LEU A 114 10.90 -8.73 -11.33
CA LEU A 114 10.71 -7.58 -10.45
C LEU A 114 12.04 -6.88 -10.11
N TYR A 115 13.09 -7.65 -9.83
CA TYR A 115 14.43 -7.10 -9.66
C TYR A 115 14.90 -6.33 -10.92
N ARG A 116 14.71 -6.88 -12.12
CA ARG A 116 15.08 -6.20 -13.36
C ARG A 116 14.30 -4.89 -13.53
N GLU A 117 13.02 -4.88 -13.20
CA GLU A 117 12.21 -3.65 -13.22
C GLU A 117 12.76 -2.58 -12.24
N ALA A 118 13.09 -2.98 -11.02
CA ALA A 118 13.71 -2.09 -10.04
C ALA A 118 15.09 -1.58 -10.52
N ALA A 119 15.93 -2.45 -11.07
CA ALA A 119 17.29 -2.12 -11.50
C ALA A 119 17.36 -1.13 -12.67
N LYS A 120 16.28 -0.95 -13.45
CA LYS A 120 16.22 0.04 -14.53
C LYS A 120 16.50 1.46 -14.04
N ASP A 121 16.15 1.76 -12.79
CA ASP A 121 16.27 3.10 -12.20
C ASP A 121 17.50 3.22 -11.26
N ALA A 122 18.41 2.22 -11.24
CA ALA A 122 19.55 2.15 -10.31
C ALA A 122 20.48 3.37 -10.36
N ALA A 123 20.62 4.02 -11.52
CA ALA A 123 21.43 5.24 -11.67
C ALA A 123 20.85 6.41 -10.84
N PHE A 124 19.54 6.49 -10.70
CA PHE A 124 18.86 7.52 -9.91
C PHE A 124 18.94 7.23 -8.41
N TYR A 125 18.89 5.95 -8.01
CA TYR A 125 19.03 5.56 -6.61
C TYR A 125 20.36 5.97 -6.01
N ARG A 126 21.45 5.78 -6.75
CA ARG A 126 22.82 6.08 -6.28
C ARG A 126 23.05 7.56 -5.97
N LYS A 127 22.38 8.47 -6.68
CA LYS A 127 22.52 9.92 -6.48
C LYS A 127 21.76 10.46 -5.28
N GLY A 128 20.67 9.79 -4.88
CA GLY A 128 19.75 10.31 -3.88
C GLY A 128 19.44 9.35 -2.71
N GLY A 129 20.25 8.30 -2.50
CA GLY A 129 19.97 7.30 -1.43
C GLY A 129 18.65 6.53 -1.64
N GLY A 130 18.15 6.53 -2.87
CA GLY A 130 16.88 5.88 -3.24
C GLY A 130 17.00 4.36 -3.40
N GLY A 131 15.92 3.75 -3.91
CA GLY A 131 15.89 2.30 -4.10
C GLY A 131 14.53 1.75 -4.51
N VAL A 132 14.19 0.57 -4.04
CA VAL A 132 12.91 -0.08 -4.29
C VAL A 132 12.06 -0.12 -3.03
N THR A 133 10.75 0.09 -3.18
CA THR A 133 9.75 -0.16 -2.13
C THR A 133 8.75 -1.19 -2.64
N LEU A 134 8.51 -2.25 -1.87
CA LEU A 134 7.39 -3.14 -2.11
C LEU A 134 6.19 -2.65 -1.30
N SER A 135 5.07 -2.45 -1.96
CA SER A 135 3.83 -1.90 -1.40
C SER A 135 2.63 -2.52 -2.11
N GLY A 136 1.45 -1.90 -2.07
CA GLY A 136 0.28 -2.27 -2.86
C GLY A 136 -0.93 -2.64 -2.02
N GLY A 137 -1.33 -3.93 -2.04
CA GLY A 137 -2.23 -4.54 -1.08
C GLY A 137 -1.46 -4.89 0.21
N GLU A 138 -1.18 -6.19 0.42
CA GLU A 138 -0.28 -6.65 1.47
C GLU A 138 0.83 -7.52 0.86
N VAL A 139 2.05 -7.04 0.93
CA VAL A 139 3.25 -7.69 0.36
C VAL A 139 3.45 -9.10 0.93
N LEU A 140 3.09 -9.30 2.20
CA LEU A 140 3.30 -10.55 2.94
C LEU A 140 2.41 -11.70 2.46
N LEU A 141 1.35 -11.44 1.69
CA LEU A 141 0.57 -12.50 1.04
C LEU A 141 1.36 -13.22 -0.05
N GLN A 142 2.36 -12.56 -0.61
CA GLN A 142 3.23 -13.08 -1.66
C GLN A 142 4.70 -13.06 -1.21
N TRP A 143 4.91 -13.37 0.08
CA TRP A 143 6.18 -13.20 0.80
C TRP A 143 7.37 -13.89 0.14
N GLU A 144 7.18 -15.03 -0.52
CA GLU A 144 8.28 -15.80 -1.13
C GLU A 144 8.92 -15.03 -2.28
N VAL A 145 8.09 -14.47 -3.17
CA VAL A 145 8.58 -13.65 -4.30
C VAL A 145 9.07 -12.30 -3.80
N ALA A 146 8.39 -11.70 -2.83
CA ALA A 146 8.79 -10.44 -2.20
C ALA A 146 10.17 -10.56 -1.54
N SER A 147 10.38 -11.61 -0.74
CA SER A 147 11.65 -11.89 -0.06
C SER A 147 12.79 -12.06 -1.05
N GLU A 148 12.61 -12.89 -2.10
CA GLU A 148 13.64 -13.12 -3.11
C GLU A 148 13.92 -11.84 -3.94
N THR A 149 12.90 -11.04 -4.25
CA THR A 149 13.07 -9.74 -4.93
C THR A 149 13.96 -8.81 -4.11
N LEU A 150 13.66 -8.67 -2.81
CA LEU A 150 14.46 -7.81 -1.91
C LEU A 150 15.86 -8.35 -1.71
N ARG A 151 16.03 -9.68 -1.60
CA ARG A 151 17.35 -10.32 -1.51
C ARG A 151 18.21 -9.96 -2.74
N LEU A 152 17.64 -10.09 -3.95
CA LEU A 152 18.32 -9.72 -5.19
C LEU A 152 18.67 -8.23 -5.23
N CYS A 153 17.76 -7.36 -4.82
CA CYS A 153 18.01 -5.92 -4.74
C CYS A 153 19.15 -5.60 -3.75
N ARG A 154 19.09 -6.16 -2.53
CA ARG A 154 20.10 -5.93 -1.50
C ARG A 154 21.49 -6.43 -1.92
N THR A 155 21.57 -7.61 -2.53
CA THR A 155 22.83 -8.17 -3.04
C THR A 155 23.44 -7.30 -4.13
N ASN A 156 22.63 -6.52 -4.86
CA ASN A 156 23.09 -5.60 -5.89
C ASN A 156 23.09 -4.13 -5.42
N TYR A 157 23.23 -3.89 -4.10
CA TYR A 157 23.38 -2.56 -3.50
C TYR A 157 22.24 -1.59 -3.77
N ILE A 158 21.02 -2.11 -4.02
CA ILE A 158 19.81 -1.30 -4.11
C ILE A 158 19.18 -1.22 -2.72
N ASN A 159 18.91 0.00 -2.23
CA ASN A 159 18.20 0.19 -0.97
C ASN A 159 16.79 -0.38 -1.05
N THR A 160 16.34 -1.05 0.00
CA THR A 160 15.10 -1.84 0.03
C THR A 160 14.18 -1.37 1.14
N CYS A 161 12.92 -1.15 0.81
CA CYS A 161 11.86 -0.84 1.76
C CYS A 161 10.64 -1.73 1.51
N ILE A 162 9.83 -1.92 2.55
CA ILE A 162 8.46 -2.42 2.41
C ILE A 162 7.48 -1.53 3.16
N GLU A 163 6.24 -1.54 2.69
CA GLU A 163 5.07 -1.02 3.38
C GLU A 163 4.15 -2.20 3.67
N THR A 164 3.76 -2.37 4.93
CA THR A 164 2.96 -3.51 5.36
C THR A 164 2.04 -3.15 6.52
N SER A 165 0.88 -3.81 6.57
CA SER A 165 0.03 -3.82 7.76
C SER A 165 0.58 -4.73 8.88
N ALA A 166 1.56 -5.56 8.56
CA ALA A 166 2.07 -6.64 9.40
C ALA A 166 1.01 -7.70 9.80
N PHE A 167 -0.15 -7.77 9.13
CA PHE A 167 -1.16 -8.80 9.38
C PHE A 167 -0.83 -10.08 8.62
N ALA A 168 0.17 -10.81 9.11
CA ALA A 168 0.64 -12.08 8.57
C ALA A 168 1.38 -12.87 9.67
N PRO A 169 1.57 -14.19 9.53
CA PRO A 169 2.46 -14.95 10.43
C PRO A 169 3.85 -14.32 10.49
N TRP A 170 4.42 -14.25 11.71
CA TRP A 170 5.76 -13.69 11.91
C TRP A 170 6.81 -14.27 10.95
N ALA A 171 6.75 -15.57 10.70
CA ALA A 171 7.70 -16.23 9.80
C ALA A 171 7.70 -15.61 8.40
N HIS A 172 6.53 -15.26 7.84
CA HIS A 172 6.43 -14.60 6.54
C HIS A 172 6.96 -13.16 6.60
N LEU A 173 6.56 -12.41 7.63
CA LEU A 173 7.05 -11.05 7.84
C LEU A 173 8.57 -11.02 7.97
N TRP A 174 9.16 -11.91 8.78
CA TRP A 174 10.60 -11.93 8.98
C TRP A 174 11.38 -12.37 7.73
N GLN A 175 10.86 -13.33 6.95
CA GLN A 175 11.47 -13.73 5.67
C GLN A 175 11.62 -12.55 4.71
N VAL A 176 10.71 -11.59 4.74
CA VAL A 176 10.76 -10.39 3.91
C VAL A 176 11.60 -9.29 4.60
N ALA A 177 11.30 -8.98 5.86
CA ALA A 177 11.87 -7.84 6.59
C ALA A 177 13.40 -7.93 6.76
N GLN A 178 13.98 -9.12 6.90
CA GLN A 178 15.43 -9.30 7.07
C GLN A 178 16.28 -8.75 5.91
N TYR A 179 15.67 -8.53 4.74
CA TYR A 179 16.31 -7.91 3.57
C TYR A 179 15.99 -6.43 3.42
N CYS A 180 15.23 -5.83 4.34
CA CYS A 180 14.87 -4.42 4.30
C CYS A 180 15.90 -3.53 4.99
N HIS A 181 16.15 -2.36 4.41
CA HIS A 181 16.80 -1.23 5.09
C HIS A 181 15.79 -0.44 5.92
N THR A 182 14.54 -0.39 5.46
CA THR A 182 13.44 0.26 6.18
C THR A 182 12.17 -0.56 6.04
N VAL A 183 11.47 -0.78 7.15
CA VAL A 183 10.11 -1.33 7.16
C VAL A 183 9.17 -0.24 7.66
N PHE A 184 8.25 0.17 6.80
CA PHE A 184 7.10 0.98 7.17
C PHE A 184 5.98 0.04 7.59
N VAL A 185 5.57 0.13 8.84
CA VAL A 185 4.50 -0.70 9.38
C VAL A 185 3.35 0.18 9.84
N ASP A 186 2.14 -0.12 9.38
CA ASP A 186 0.96 0.69 9.65
C ASP A 186 0.28 0.25 10.96
N LEU A 187 0.23 1.15 11.93
CA LEU A 187 -0.59 1.06 13.14
C LEU A 187 -1.87 1.86 12.88
N LYS A 188 -3.00 1.19 12.69
CA LYS A 188 -4.22 1.87 12.22
C LYS A 188 -5.16 2.26 13.37
N HIS A 189 -5.26 1.46 14.42
CA HIS A 189 -6.00 1.74 15.64
C HIS A 189 -5.49 0.87 16.80
N MET A 190 -5.51 1.37 18.04
CA MET A 190 -5.11 0.59 19.22
C MET A 190 -6.24 -0.28 19.78
N ASP A 191 -7.48 0.16 19.67
CA ASP A 191 -8.66 -0.63 20.04
C ASP A 191 -8.94 -1.67 18.96
N SER A 192 -9.02 -2.95 19.34
CA SER A 192 -9.14 -4.07 18.41
C SER A 192 -10.49 -4.13 17.71
N GLU A 193 -11.59 -3.79 18.42
CA GLU A 193 -12.91 -3.78 17.81
C GLU A 193 -13.06 -2.65 16.80
N LYS A 194 -12.63 -1.42 17.15
CA LYS A 194 -12.58 -0.31 16.19
C LYS A 194 -11.66 -0.62 15.01
N HIS A 195 -10.51 -1.28 15.26
CA HIS A 195 -9.63 -1.71 14.18
C HIS A 195 -10.35 -2.69 13.24
N ARG A 196 -11.11 -3.66 13.79
CA ARG A 196 -11.87 -4.62 13.01
C ARG A 196 -12.98 -3.95 12.21
N GLU A 197 -13.74 -3.04 12.82
CA GLU A 197 -14.79 -2.27 12.13
C GLU A 197 -14.24 -1.47 10.95
N GLN A 198 -13.05 -0.88 11.11
CA GLN A 198 -12.46 0.03 10.14
C GLN A 198 -11.60 -0.67 9.08
N THR A 199 -11.10 -1.87 9.36
CA THR A 199 -10.13 -2.57 8.48
C THR A 199 -10.53 -4.00 8.12
N GLY A 200 -11.53 -4.56 8.78
CA GLY A 200 -12.00 -5.94 8.58
C GLY A 200 -11.26 -6.99 9.43
N VAL A 201 -10.20 -6.63 10.16
CA VAL A 201 -9.39 -7.58 10.96
C VAL A 201 -9.04 -7.01 12.34
N PRO A 202 -8.83 -7.85 13.36
CA PRO A 202 -8.34 -7.43 14.68
C PRO A 202 -6.85 -7.02 14.61
N ASN A 203 -6.33 -6.34 15.64
CA ASN A 203 -4.99 -5.77 15.64
C ASN A 203 -3.93 -6.52 16.47
N GLU A 204 -4.29 -7.53 17.25
CA GLU A 204 -3.38 -8.21 18.19
C GLU A 204 -2.12 -8.73 17.50
N LEU A 205 -2.30 -9.45 16.38
CA LEU A 205 -1.19 -9.97 15.57
C LEU A 205 -0.31 -8.85 15.02
N ILE A 206 -0.91 -7.73 14.63
CA ILE A 206 -0.19 -6.55 14.12
C ILE A 206 0.69 -5.96 15.23
N LEU A 207 0.12 -5.74 16.41
CA LEU A 207 0.84 -5.17 17.55
C LEU A 207 2.00 -6.06 18.00
N GLU A 208 1.79 -7.38 18.02
CA GLU A 208 2.85 -8.35 18.33
C GLU A 208 3.97 -8.28 17.28
N ASN A 209 3.62 -8.32 16.00
CA ASN A 209 4.57 -8.25 14.90
C ASN A 209 5.37 -6.93 14.90
N ILE A 210 4.74 -5.81 15.25
CA ILE A 210 5.45 -4.52 15.40
C ILE A 210 6.50 -4.62 16.52
N ARG A 211 6.16 -5.19 17.68
CA ARG A 211 7.14 -5.38 18.78
C ARG A 211 8.32 -6.23 18.33
N MET A 212 8.04 -7.37 17.69
CA MET A 212 9.06 -8.29 17.20
C MET A 212 9.95 -7.65 16.13
N LEU A 213 9.37 -6.86 15.19
CA LEU A 213 10.13 -6.10 14.20
C LEU A 213 11.07 -5.09 14.84
N CYS A 214 10.58 -4.31 15.80
CA CYS A 214 11.38 -3.30 16.50
C CYS A 214 12.53 -3.92 17.31
N GLN A 215 12.40 -5.18 17.74
CA GLN A 215 13.47 -5.90 18.40
C GLN A 215 14.47 -6.48 17.40
N ALA A 216 14.01 -7.11 16.32
CA ALA A 216 14.85 -7.94 15.45
C ALA A 216 15.53 -7.17 14.31
N LEU A 217 14.83 -6.23 13.66
CA LEU A 217 15.33 -5.59 12.46
C LEU A 217 16.55 -4.68 12.69
N PRO A 218 16.63 -3.89 13.77
CA PRO A 218 17.83 -3.06 14.05
C PRO A 218 19.11 -3.87 14.23
N GLN A 219 19.01 -5.11 14.72
CA GLN A 219 20.17 -6.03 14.85
C GLN A 219 20.75 -6.44 13.48
N ARG A 220 19.98 -6.22 12.40
CA ARG A 220 20.40 -6.47 11.00
C ARG A 220 20.75 -5.17 10.25
N GLY A 221 20.83 -4.05 10.96
CA GLY A 221 21.12 -2.73 10.40
C GLY A 221 19.95 -2.11 9.63
N GLY A 222 18.73 -2.62 9.84
CA GLY A 222 17.51 -2.01 9.32
C GLY A 222 16.80 -1.14 10.35
N ARG A 223 15.83 -0.36 9.93
CA ARG A 223 15.00 0.49 10.81
C ARG A 223 13.53 0.25 10.61
N VAL A 224 12.75 0.46 11.66
CA VAL A 224 11.29 0.40 11.65
C VAL A 224 10.73 1.81 11.77
N ILE A 225 9.77 2.14 10.93
CA ILE A 225 8.97 3.37 11.03
C ILE A 225 7.52 2.93 11.21
N VAL A 226 6.95 3.26 12.35
CA VAL A 226 5.53 3.00 12.64
C VAL A 226 4.70 4.15 12.08
N ARG A 227 3.84 3.85 11.12
CA ARG A 227 2.98 4.86 10.48
C ARG A 227 1.57 4.82 11.06
N LEU A 228 1.05 5.98 11.41
CA LEU A 228 -0.32 6.17 11.85
C LEU A 228 -1.07 7.02 10.81
N PRO A 229 -1.89 6.41 9.93
CA PRO A 229 -2.79 7.18 9.08
C PRO A 229 -3.85 7.87 9.94
N LEU A 230 -3.99 9.19 9.82
CA LEU A 230 -4.94 10.00 10.57
C LEU A 230 -6.18 10.25 9.73
N ILE A 231 -7.23 9.50 9.98
CA ILE A 231 -8.47 9.53 9.22
C ILE A 231 -9.51 10.31 10.00
N PRO A 232 -10.03 11.44 9.46
CA PRO A 232 -11.03 12.26 10.14
C PRO A 232 -12.26 11.46 10.55
N GLY A 233 -12.59 11.50 11.85
CA GLY A 233 -13.75 10.83 12.43
C GLY A 233 -13.58 9.31 12.65
N CYS A 234 -12.44 8.72 12.27
CA CYS A 234 -12.16 7.31 12.51
C CYS A 234 -11.16 7.10 13.66
N ASN A 235 -9.94 7.63 13.50
CA ASN A 235 -8.84 7.42 14.45
C ASN A 235 -8.04 8.71 14.75
N ASP A 236 -8.55 9.88 14.34
CA ASP A 236 -7.92 11.17 14.55
C ASP A 236 -8.34 11.87 15.88
N GLY A 237 -8.91 11.09 16.82
CA GLY A 237 -9.20 11.51 18.19
C GLY A 237 -7.92 11.63 19.02
N ALA A 238 -7.86 12.62 19.93
CA ALA A 238 -6.68 12.83 20.76
C ALA A 238 -6.33 11.60 21.63
N GLU A 239 -7.33 10.90 22.15
CA GLU A 239 -7.14 9.69 22.97
C GLU A 239 -6.63 8.51 22.14
N ASP A 240 -7.16 8.28 20.92
CA ASP A 240 -6.75 7.22 20.04
C ASP A 240 -5.29 7.42 19.59
N VAL A 241 -4.95 8.67 19.24
CA VAL A 241 -3.58 9.06 18.84
C VAL A 241 -2.60 8.97 20.01
N ALA A 242 -3.00 9.41 21.22
CA ALA A 242 -2.16 9.27 22.41
C ALA A 242 -1.93 7.81 22.80
N ALA A 243 -2.93 6.94 22.65
CA ALA A 243 -2.77 5.50 22.88
C ALA A 243 -1.76 4.87 21.90
N ALA A 244 -1.83 5.23 20.61
CA ALA A 244 -0.86 4.80 19.62
C ALA A 244 0.56 5.30 19.93
N ALA A 245 0.69 6.57 20.33
CA ALA A 245 1.99 7.16 20.70
C ALA A 245 2.59 6.49 21.94
N ARG A 246 1.79 6.21 22.98
CA ARG A 246 2.26 5.46 24.17
C ARG A 246 2.73 4.05 23.80
N PHE A 247 2.00 3.37 22.91
CA PHE A 247 2.43 2.07 22.40
C PHE A 247 3.78 2.18 21.68
N VAL A 248 3.95 3.12 20.76
CA VAL A 248 5.22 3.34 20.05
C VAL A 248 6.35 3.69 21.02
N GLY A 249 6.08 4.53 22.03
CA GLY A 249 7.03 4.89 23.08
C GLY A 249 7.48 3.71 23.96
N SER A 250 6.67 2.66 24.05
CA SER A 250 7.00 1.43 24.80
C SER A 250 7.81 0.42 24.00
N LEU A 251 8.01 0.65 22.68
CA LEU A 251 8.69 -0.31 21.82
C LEU A 251 10.22 -0.26 21.97
N PRO A 252 10.92 -1.41 21.82
CA PRO A 252 12.38 -1.43 21.87
C PRO A 252 12.98 -0.67 20.67
N ASN A 253 14.21 -0.18 20.87
CA ASN A 253 15.00 0.50 19.85
C ASN A 253 14.38 1.81 19.30
N ARG A 254 13.41 2.38 20.01
CA ARG A 254 12.84 3.71 19.76
C ARG A 254 12.50 3.94 18.28
N PRO A 255 11.56 3.17 17.68
CA PRO A 255 11.21 3.34 16.29
C PRO A 255 10.68 4.74 16.02
N GLU A 256 10.88 5.24 14.82
CA GLU A 256 10.26 6.50 14.39
C GLU A 256 8.74 6.32 14.27
N MET A 257 7.97 7.33 14.68
CA MET A 257 6.53 7.42 14.46
C MET A 257 6.24 8.44 13.35
N ASN A 258 5.51 8.04 12.33
CA ASN A 258 5.13 8.92 11.23
C ASN A 258 3.61 9.05 11.13
N LEU A 259 3.11 10.25 11.29
CA LEU A 259 1.70 10.58 11.15
C LEU A 259 1.39 10.87 9.68
N LEU A 260 0.45 10.14 9.10
CA LEU A 260 0.06 10.29 7.69
C LEU A 260 -1.28 11.01 7.59
N PRO A 261 -1.33 12.27 7.13
CA PRO A 261 -2.58 12.95 6.88
C PRO A 261 -3.43 12.21 5.84
N TYR A 262 -4.74 12.14 6.08
CA TYR A 262 -5.68 11.55 5.13
C TYR A 262 -5.66 12.29 3.80
N HIS A 263 -5.73 11.51 2.71
CA HIS A 263 -5.95 12.00 1.34
C HIS A 263 -6.92 11.10 0.58
N ASN A 264 -7.73 11.68 -0.28
CA ASN A 264 -8.77 10.99 -1.06
C ASN A 264 -8.31 10.55 -2.48
N LEU A 265 -7.01 10.50 -2.75
CA LEU A 265 -6.44 10.15 -4.07
C LEU A 265 -6.83 8.74 -4.56
N GLY A 266 -7.28 7.86 -3.66
CA GLY A 266 -7.76 6.52 -3.99
C GLY A 266 -9.21 6.47 -4.46
N GLU A 267 -10.03 7.48 -4.18
CA GLU A 267 -11.49 7.44 -4.33
C GLU A 267 -11.94 7.08 -5.75
N SER A 268 -11.37 7.72 -6.76
CA SER A 268 -11.72 7.45 -8.16
C SER A 268 -11.41 6.03 -8.65
N LYS A 269 -10.52 5.31 -7.96
CA LYS A 269 -10.12 3.95 -8.34
C LYS A 269 -11.19 2.91 -7.98
N TYR A 270 -12.00 3.17 -6.95
CA TYR A 270 -13.05 2.23 -6.51
C TYR A 270 -14.06 1.97 -7.63
N GLY A 271 -14.66 3.01 -8.19
CA GLY A 271 -15.62 2.87 -9.28
C GLY A 271 -15.03 2.20 -10.53
N MET A 272 -13.71 2.27 -10.71
CA MET A 272 -13.05 1.58 -11.84
C MET A 272 -13.09 0.06 -11.73
N ILE A 273 -13.27 -0.50 -10.55
CA ILE A 273 -13.31 -1.95 -10.28
C ILE A 273 -14.67 -2.42 -9.73
N GLY A 274 -15.70 -1.57 -9.80
CA GLY A 274 -17.04 -1.89 -9.32
C GLY A 274 -17.20 -1.83 -7.79
N GLU A 275 -16.26 -1.21 -7.09
CA GLU A 275 -16.32 -1.03 -5.64
C GLU A 275 -16.82 0.36 -5.27
N THR A 276 -17.29 0.50 -4.04
CA THR A 276 -17.73 1.78 -3.47
C THR A 276 -16.75 2.25 -2.40
N CYS A 277 -16.33 3.52 -2.49
CA CYS A 277 -15.51 4.14 -1.45
C CYS A 277 -16.38 4.45 -0.23
N ALA A 278 -16.09 3.83 0.92
CA ALA A 278 -16.86 4.03 2.14
C ALA A 278 -16.76 5.48 2.70
N LEU A 279 -15.64 6.17 2.42
CA LEU A 279 -15.39 7.55 2.84
C LEU A 279 -15.47 8.53 1.66
N SER A 280 -16.36 8.26 0.69
CA SER A 280 -16.54 9.16 -0.45
C SER A 280 -16.92 10.58 -0.01
N GLY A 281 -16.27 11.58 -0.60
CA GLY A 281 -16.47 12.97 -0.26
C GLY A 281 -15.75 13.46 1.01
N LEU A 282 -15.02 12.60 1.72
CA LEU A 282 -14.19 13.06 2.83
C LEU A 282 -13.00 13.87 2.30
N GLU A 283 -12.85 15.08 2.81
CA GLU A 283 -11.80 16.00 2.36
C GLU A 283 -10.40 15.60 2.84
N SER A 284 -9.42 15.76 1.95
CA SER A 284 -8.00 15.57 2.28
C SER A 284 -7.52 16.61 3.28
N ARG A 285 -6.69 16.19 4.24
CA ARG A 285 -6.01 17.10 5.16
C ARG A 285 -4.59 17.41 4.67
N LYS A 286 -4.16 18.66 4.91
CA LYS A 286 -2.80 19.11 4.53
C LYS A 286 -1.90 19.15 5.77
N GLY A 287 -0.60 18.93 5.59
CA GLY A 287 0.37 18.85 6.68
C GLY A 287 0.50 20.09 7.60
N ARG A 288 -0.04 21.24 7.21
CA ARG A 288 -0.11 22.45 8.06
C ARG A 288 -1.48 22.67 8.74
N ASP A 289 -2.36 21.69 8.73
CA ASP A 289 -3.62 21.74 9.48
C ASP A 289 -3.31 21.83 10.98
N PRO A 290 -3.86 22.83 11.70
CA PRO A 290 -3.60 23.02 13.14
C PRO A 290 -3.91 21.79 13.99
N LYS A 291 -4.94 21.02 13.63
CA LYS A 291 -5.27 19.75 14.33
C LYS A 291 -4.14 18.73 14.17
N LEU A 292 -3.57 18.59 12.96
CA LEU A 292 -2.47 17.65 12.72
C LEU A 292 -1.20 18.05 13.49
N LEU A 293 -0.88 19.34 13.55
CA LEU A 293 0.24 19.85 14.34
C LEU A 293 0.04 19.59 15.84
N ALA A 294 -1.16 19.86 16.36
CA ALA A 294 -1.50 19.55 17.76
C ALA A 294 -1.40 18.06 18.09
N LEU A 295 -1.81 17.18 17.16
CA LEU A 295 -1.67 15.73 17.31
C LEU A 295 -0.21 15.28 17.25
N GLN A 296 0.63 15.90 16.42
CA GLN A 296 2.07 15.64 16.38
C GLN A 296 2.73 16.01 17.71
N GLU A 297 2.43 17.18 18.27
CA GLU A 297 2.91 17.59 19.58
C GLU A 297 2.43 16.65 20.70
N LEU A 298 1.17 16.20 20.64
CA LEU A 298 0.64 15.20 21.57
C LEU A 298 1.43 13.90 21.51
N CYS A 299 1.71 13.39 20.30
CA CYS A 299 2.52 12.20 20.12
C CYS A 299 3.93 12.37 20.69
N GLN A 300 4.58 13.52 20.45
CA GLN A 300 5.92 13.80 20.97
C GLN A 300 5.94 13.85 22.50
N ARG A 301 4.87 14.35 23.14
CA ARG A 301 4.75 14.29 24.63
C ARG A 301 4.53 12.86 25.16
N CYS A 302 3.77 12.02 24.42
CA CYS A 302 3.48 10.64 24.82
C CYS A 302 4.65 9.66 24.53
N ALA A 303 5.51 9.99 23.58
CA ALA A 303 6.68 9.20 23.17
C ALA A 303 7.91 10.13 23.05
N PRO A 304 8.41 10.69 24.16
CA PRO A 304 9.41 11.77 24.12
C PRO A 304 10.76 11.35 23.52
N ASP A 305 11.10 10.08 23.64
CA ASP A 305 12.36 9.52 23.13
C ASP A 305 12.30 9.08 21.65
N ASN A 306 11.10 9.12 21.04
CA ASN A 306 10.92 8.73 19.65
C ASN A 306 10.87 9.98 18.76
N ARG A 307 11.41 9.87 17.54
CA ARG A 307 11.17 10.90 16.52
C ARG A 307 9.72 10.79 16.04
N VAL A 308 9.00 11.90 16.06
CA VAL A 308 7.62 12.00 15.53
C VAL A 308 7.61 12.95 14.34
N SER A 309 7.25 12.43 13.17
CA SER A 309 7.18 13.20 11.92
C SER A 309 5.76 13.25 11.37
N LEU A 310 5.47 14.25 10.53
CA LEU A 310 4.16 14.46 9.91
C LEU A 310 4.29 14.45 8.39
N GLY A 311 3.56 13.57 7.72
CA GLY A 311 3.57 13.47 6.25
C GLY A 311 4.90 12.98 5.69
N GLY A 312 5.36 13.60 4.59
CA GLY A 312 6.59 13.23 3.89
C GLY A 312 7.91 13.54 4.64
N ASP A 313 7.86 14.24 5.77
CA ASP A 313 9.05 14.68 6.52
C ASP A 313 9.87 13.52 7.14
N ALA A 314 9.25 12.33 7.26
CA ALA A 314 9.91 11.12 7.75
C ALA A 314 11.03 10.57 6.84
N ILE A 315 11.22 11.15 5.66
CA ILE A 315 11.94 10.50 4.56
C ILE A 315 13.29 11.16 4.28
N ALA A 316 13.59 12.30 4.91
CA ALA A 316 14.89 12.95 4.80
C ALA A 316 15.98 12.05 5.43
N LEU A 317 16.94 11.63 4.63
CA LEU A 317 18.20 11.07 5.13
C LEU A 317 18.95 12.18 5.86
N GLU A 318 19.27 11.96 7.14
CA GLU A 318 20.36 12.70 7.79
C GLU A 318 21.69 12.21 7.26
#